data_5815037ff6830b7000e8075029d5d3cb
#
_entry.id   5815037ff6830b7000e8075029d5d3cb
#
_cell.length_a   1.000
_cell.length_b   1.000
_cell.length_c   1.000
_cell.angle_alpha   90.00
_cell.angle_beta   90.00
_cell.angle_gamma   90.00
#
_symmetry.space_group_name_H-M   'P 1'
#
loop_
_entity.id
_entity.type
_entity.pdbx_description
1 polymer ?
#
loop_
_entity_poly.entity_id
_entity_poly.type
_entity_poly.pdbx_seq_one_letter_code
_entity_poly.pdbx_strand_id
1 'polypeptide(L)'
;MSKMTSKATAKNKAAATKQTPFERDARAANADHSHVKAGDIAIGVIIGRTSEFFDFFVYAIASVLVFPKLVFPYVDPLTATFYSFAIFSLAFLARPIGTYLFMKIDIAYGRSAKLMLGIFLLGTFTVAIAFLPGYESIGAASAICLAIFRVGQGLAWGGSWDGLPSLLSLYAPADQRGWYAMIPQLGALLGLMVASALFAFFVGGLSAADFFDWGWRYPFFVAFAINVVALFARLRLVMTPEYAELFESRELQPRHVPETVRKEGKNIMLAAFVPLASFALFHMVTVFPLSWVFLFTKENPARFLTIEMVGAAIGVAAIAASGMIADRFGRRTLLGATAGAIAAFSGFAPQLLNGGAVGETVFMFMGFIILGLSFGQSSGALAFRFAKTYRYTASALTSDLAWLFGAGFAPLLALLLASYFGLISSGAYLLSGALCTLVALAVTNNGPRDRN
;
A
#
# COMPACT_ATOMS: atom_id res chain seq x y z
N MET A 1 -9.92 47.05 -20.85
CA MET A 1 -9.88 46.59 -19.46
C MET A 1 -11.18 46.02 -18.90
N SER A 2 -12.36 46.52 -19.25
CA SER A 2 -13.67 46.05 -18.73
C SER A 2 -14.08 44.59 -19.11
N LYS A 3 -13.64 44.03 -20.25
CA LYS A 3 -14.03 42.66 -20.71
C LYS A 3 -13.18 41.52 -20.06
N MET A 4 -12.00 41.85 -19.53
CA MET A 4 -11.16 40.85 -18.83
C MET A 4 -11.63 40.60 -17.39
N THR A 5 -12.09 41.65 -16.70
CA THR A 5 -12.65 41.54 -15.34
C THR A 5 -13.96 40.76 -15.31
N SER A 6 -14.84 40.91 -16.34
CA SER A 6 -16.11 40.19 -16.46
C SER A 6 -15.92 38.68 -16.67
N LYS A 7 -14.90 38.26 -17.48
CA LYS A 7 -14.60 36.84 -17.69
C LYS A 7 -14.00 36.15 -16.46
N ALA A 8 -13.17 36.87 -15.69
CA ALA A 8 -12.60 36.34 -14.44
C ALA A 8 -13.70 36.13 -13.38
N THR A 9 -14.65 37.09 -13.29
CA THR A 9 -15.77 36.99 -12.33
C THR A 9 -16.77 35.89 -12.70
N ALA A 10 -17.02 35.67 -13.98
CA ALA A 10 -17.87 34.56 -14.46
C ALA A 10 -17.20 33.19 -14.26
N LYS A 11 -15.87 33.11 -14.44
CA LYS A 11 -15.10 31.89 -14.22
C LYS A 11 -15.02 31.50 -12.74
N ASN A 12 -14.87 32.49 -11.85
CA ASN A 12 -14.95 32.25 -10.39
C ASN A 12 -16.36 31.84 -9.92
N LYS A 13 -17.43 32.40 -10.50
CA LYS A 13 -18.81 31.96 -10.23
C LYS A 13 -19.08 30.53 -10.69
N ALA A 14 -18.52 30.08 -11.82
CA ALA A 14 -18.68 28.72 -12.32
C ALA A 14 -17.86 27.69 -11.51
N ALA A 15 -16.72 28.10 -10.94
CA ALA A 15 -15.94 27.26 -10.03
C ALA A 15 -16.64 27.14 -8.65
N ALA A 16 -17.25 28.20 -8.16
CA ALA A 16 -18.02 28.18 -6.89
C ALA A 16 -19.27 27.27 -6.97
N THR A 17 -19.81 27.02 -8.16
CA THR A 17 -21.00 26.16 -8.36
C THR A 17 -20.67 24.66 -8.33
N LYS A 18 -19.41 24.27 -8.30
CA LYS A 18 -18.96 22.86 -8.22
C LYS A 18 -18.46 22.41 -6.87
N GLN A 19 -18.45 23.29 -5.86
CA GLN A 19 -18.00 22.93 -4.51
C GLN A 19 -19.19 22.48 -3.67
N THR A 20 -19.01 21.35 -2.97
CA THR A 20 -20.00 20.90 -1.99
C THR A 20 -20.07 21.89 -0.80
N PRO A 21 -21.22 21.99 -0.08
CA PRO A 21 -21.30 22.80 1.15
C PRO A 21 -20.18 22.48 2.13
N PHE A 22 -19.84 21.19 2.29
CA PHE A 22 -18.78 20.72 3.17
C PHE A 22 -17.39 21.25 2.77
N GLU A 23 -17.07 21.27 1.47
CA GLU A 23 -15.81 21.83 0.96
C GLU A 23 -15.72 23.34 1.17
N ARG A 24 -16.83 24.06 1.09
CA ARG A 24 -16.90 25.50 1.39
C ARG A 24 -16.67 25.80 2.86
N ASP A 25 -17.34 25.06 3.75
CA ASP A 25 -17.24 25.28 5.19
C ASP A 25 -15.84 24.91 5.70
N ALA A 26 -15.24 23.84 5.17
CA ALA A 26 -13.90 23.44 5.53
C ALA A 26 -12.82 24.40 4.98
N ARG A 27 -13.02 25.00 3.79
CA ARG A 27 -12.15 26.08 3.29
C ARG A 27 -12.27 27.35 4.14
N ALA A 28 -13.48 27.71 4.57
CA ALA A 28 -13.68 28.84 5.46
C ALA A 28 -12.98 28.64 6.81
N ALA A 29 -13.02 27.42 7.36
CA ALA A 29 -12.32 27.07 8.60
C ALA A 29 -10.79 27.09 8.47
N ASN A 30 -10.24 26.89 7.25
CA ASN A 30 -8.80 26.88 6.97
C ASN A 30 -8.29 28.21 6.37
N ALA A 31 -9.14 29.19 6.13
CA ALA A 31 -8.76 30.45 5.47
C ALA A 31 -7.72 31.31 6.23
N ASP A 32 -7.55 31.05 7.53
CA ASP A 32 -6.59 31.76 8.41
C ASP A 32 -5.17 31.14 8.41
N HIS A 33 -4.93 30.05 7.65
CA HIS A 33 -3.62 29.37 7.64
C HIS A 33 -2.87 29.69 6.35
N SER A 34 -1.86 30.59 6.48
CA SER A 34 -0.84 30.90 5.47
C SER A 34 -0.22 29.66 4.83
N HIS A 35 0.11 29.76 3.52
CA HIS A 35 0.90 28.87 2.64
C HIS A 35 1.41 27.56 3.25
N VAL A 36 0.82 26.42 2.84
CA VAL A 36 1.29 25.08 3.22
C VAL A 36 2.63 24.82 2.55
N LYS A 37 3.67 24.59 3.35
CA LYS A 37 5.01 24.28 2.84
C LYS A 37 5.03 22.85 2.29
N ALA A 38 5.88 22.57 1.29
CA ALA A 38 6.09 21.24 0.76
C ALA A 38 6.40 20.18 1.85
N GLY A 39 7.03 20.61 2.95
CA GLY A 39 7.28 19.77 4.12
C GLY A 39 5.99 19.32 4.85
N ASP A 40 5.00 20.17 4.96
CA ASP A 40 3.72 19.86 5.62
C ASP A 40 2.93 18.86 4.79
N ILE A 41 2.98 18.98 3.45
CA ILE A 41 2.39 18.00 2.52
C ILE A 41 3.09 16.66 2.69
N ALA A 42 4.42 16.65 2.77
CA ALA A 42 5.20 15.42 2.94
C ALA A 42 4.85 14.69 4.25
N ILE A 43 4.77 15.43 5.37
CA ILE A 43 4.39 14.88 6.68
C ILE A 43 2.97 14.29 6.63
N GLY A 44 2.01 15.02 6.06
CA GLY A 44 0.64 14.54 5.93
C GLY A 44 0.52 13.30 5.04
N VAL A 45 1.30 13.22 3.97
CA VAL A 45 1.38 12.02 3.12
C VAL A 45 1.96 10.84 3.90
N ILE A 46 3.05 11.03 4.66
CA ILE A 46 3.65 9.98 5.48
C ILE A 46 2.64 9.47 6.51
N ILE A 47 1.98 10.36 7.27
CA ILE A 47 0.99 9.99 8.28
C ILE A 47 -0.17 9.21 7.64
N GLY A 48 -0.73 9.71 6.55
CA GLY A 48 -1.83 9.05 5.86
C GLY A 48 -1.46 7.68 5.31
N ARG A 49 -0.28 7.53 4.73
CA ARG A 49 0.22 6.23 4.23
C ARG A 49 0.59 5.28 5.37
N THR A 50 1.15 5.79 6.48
CA THR A 50 1.42 4.97 7.66
C THR A 50 0.14 4.38 8.24
N SER A 51 -0.94 5.18 8.36
CA SER A 51 -2.24 4.70 8.81
C SER A 51 -2.80 3.59 7.93
N GLU A 52 -2.76 3.77 6.60
CA GLU A 52 -3.22 2.79 5.63
C GLU A 52 -2.46 1.46 5.72
N PHE A 53 -1.14 1.54 5.80
CA PHE A 53 -0.29 0.34 5.90
C PHE A 53 -0.32 -0.30 7.28
N PHE A 54 -0.52 0.49 8.33
CA PHE A 54 -0.73 -0.06 9.66
C PHE A 54 -1.99 -0.94 9.71
N ASP A 55 -3.13 -0.44 9.24
CA ASP A 55 -4.36 -1.21 9.11
C ASP A 55 -4.16 -2.48 8.27
N PHE A 56 -3.46 -2.33 7.14
CA PHE A 56 -3.09 -3.45 6.27
C PHE A 56 -2.28 -4.53 7.00
N PHE A 57 -1.23 -4.15 7.74
CA PHE A 57 -0.35 -5.10 8.42
C PHE A 57 -0.97 -5.69 9.68
N VAL A 58 -1.86 -4.99 10.36
CA VAL A 58 -2.67 -5.57 11.44
C VAL A 58 -3.45 -6.78 10.92
N TYR A 59 -4.09 -6.65 9.77
CA TYR A 59 -4.76 -7.81 9.14
C TYR A 59 -3.75 -8.87 8.69
N ALA A 60 -2.64 -8.47 8.07
CA ALA A 60 -1.64 -9.40 7.54
C ALA A 60 -1.04 -10.28 8.64
N ILE A 61 -0.66 -9.71 9.79
CA ILE A 61 -0.14 -10.46 10.93
C ILE A 61 -1.24 -11.35 11.54
N ALA A 62 -2.47 -10.84 11.68
CA ALA A 62 -3.59 -11.63 12.17
C ALA A 62 -3.94 -12.80 11.22
N SER A 63 -3.72 -12.65 9.92
CA SER A 63 -3.94 -13.73 8.94
C SER A 63 -2.99 -14.93 9.13
N VAL A 64 -1.88 -14.72 9.82
CA VAL A 64 -0.93 -15.77 10.20
C VAL A 64 -1.21 -16.29 11.61
N LEU A 65 -1.28 -15.39 12.59
CA LEU A 65 -1.27 -15.75 14.01
C LEU A 65 -2.65 -16.05 14.58
N VAL A 66 -3.73 -15.50 14.01
CA VAL A 66 -5.07 -15.49 14.62
C VAL A 66 -6.09 -16.25 13.80
N PHE A 67 -6.32 -15.85 12.55
CA PHE A 67 -7.44 -16.37 11.76
C PHE A 67 -7.36 -17.85 11.45
N PRO A 68 -6.20 -18.50 11.24
CA PRO A 68 -6.12 -19.93 11.07
C PRO A 68 -6.76 -20.68 12.23
N LYS A 69 -6.46 -20.30 13.47
CA LYS A 69 -7.01 -20.94 14.67
C LYS A 69 -8.43 -20.49 15.01
N LEU A 70 -8.74 -19.19 14.83
CA LEU A 70 -10.02 -18.61 15.21
C LEU A 70 -11.15 -19.01 14.25
N VAL A 71 -10.86 -19.07 12.95
CA VAL A 71 -11.86 -19.22 11.87
C VAL A 71 -11.86 -20.61 11.27
N PHE A 72 -10.72 -21.30 11.26
CA PHE A 72 -10.54 -22.62 10.62
C PHE A 72 -10.00 -23.71 11.57
N PRO A 73 -10.49 -23.82 12.84
CA PRO A 73 -9.93 -24.77 13.81
C PRO A 73 -10.19 -26.24 13.44
N TYR A 74 -11.02 -26.52 12.44
CA TYR A 74 -11.45 -27.84 12.00
C TYR A 74 -10.55 -28.48 10.93
N VAL A 75 -9.50 -27.79 10.49
CA VAL A 75 -8.48 -28.32 9.56
C VAL A 75 -7.08 -28.15 10.18
N ASP A 76 -6.09 -28.83 9.58
CA ASP A 76 -4.71 -28.71 10.04
C ASP A 76 -4.17 -27.28 9.88
N PRO A 77 -3.14 -26.87 10.68
CA PRO A 77 -2.65 -25.49 10.69
C PRO A 77 -2.17 -24.96 9.34
N LEU A 78 -1.59 -25.80 8.49
CA LEU A 78 -1.12 -25.40 7.16
C LEU A 78 -2.31 -25.09 6.25
N THR A 79 -3.30 -25.98 6.19
CA THR A 79 -4.54 -25.78 5.41
C THR A 79 -5.31 -24.55 5.92
N ALA A 80 -5.40 -24.38 7.24
CA ALA A 80 -6.03 -23.21 7.84
C ALA A 80 -5.33 -21.89 7.42
N THR A 81 -4.00 -21.91 7.34
CA THR A 81 -3.22 -20.74 6.86
C THR A 81 -3.44 -20.49 5.37
N PHE A 82 -3.57 -21.53 4.54
CA PHE A 82 -3.95 -21.34 3.13
C PHE A 82 -5.31 -20.68 2.99
N TYR A 83 -6.31 -21.11 3.76
CA TYR A 83 -7.64 -20.48 3.73
C TYR A 83 -7.59 -19.03 4.19
N SER A 84 -6.83 -18.74 5.24
CA SER A 84 -6.60 -17.38 5.72
C SER A 84 -5.94 -16.50 4.65
N PHE A 85 -4.91 -17.00 3.96
CA PHE A 85 -4.25 -16.27 2.87
C PHE A 85 -5.13 -16.13 1.61
N ALA A 86 -5.99 -17.10 1.33
CA ALA A 86 -6.97 -16.94 0.27
C ALA A 86 -7.94 -15.79 0.56
N ILE A 87 -8.44 -15.67 1.79
CA ILE A 87 -9.26 -14.51 2.22
C ILE A 87 -8.43 -13.22 2.21
N PHE A 88 -7.17 -13.25 2.67
CA PHE A 88 -6.27 -12.10 2.58
C PHE A 88 -6.19 -11.52 1.15
N SER A 89 -6.12 -12.40 0.15
CA SER A 89 -5.99 -12.02 -1.26
C SER A 89 -7.25 -11.35 -1.82
N LEU A 90 -8.44 -11.58 -1.23
CA LEU A 90 -9.71 -11.01 -1.71
C LEU A 90 -9.70 -9.47 -1.75
N ALA A 91 -8.99 -8.83 -0.83
CA ALA A 91 -8.91 -7.37 -0.82
C ALA A 91 -8.20 -6.80 -2.07
N PHE A 92 -7.20 -7.51 -2.58
CA PHE A 92 -6.49 -7.07 -3.78
C PHE A 92 -7.33 -7.27 -5.05
N LEU A 93 -8.20 -8.29 -5.08
CA LEU A 93 -9.19 -8.48 -6.13
C LEU A 93 -10.29 -7.40 -6.08
N ALA A 94 -10.72 -7.04 -4.88
CA ALA A 94 -11.76 -6.03 -4.67
C ALA A 94 -11.28 -4.60 -4.94
N ARG A 95 -9.99 -4.31 -4.75
CA ARG A 95 -9.42 -2.96 -4.84
C ARG A 95 -9.63 -2.27 -6.19
N PRO A 96 -9.40 -2.90 -7.37
CA PRO A 96 -9.70 -2.27 -8.66
C PRO A 96 -11.20 -1.96 -8.84
N ILE A 97 -12.08 -2.80 -8.29
CA ILE A 97 -13.53 -2.57 -8.28
C ILE A 97 -13.84 -1.35 -7.42
N GLY A 98 -13.20 -1.26 -6.25
CA GLY A 98 -13.27 -0.08 -5.37
C GLY A 98 -12.84 1.19 -6.11
N THR A 99 -11.68 1.17 -6.77
CA THR A 99 -11.21 2.31 -7.56
C THR A 99 -12.23 2.74 -8.63
N TYR A 100 -12.84 1.78 -9.33
CA TYR A 100 -13.89 2.09 -10.30
C TYR A 100 -15.10 2.80 -9.67
N LEU A 101 -15.60 2.28 -8.55
CA LEU A 101 -16.76 2.84 -7.84
C LEU A 101 -16.44 4.23 -7.27
N PHE A 102 -15.31 4.36 -6.60
CA PHE A 102 -14.91 5.60 -5.96
C PHE A 102 -14.47 6.69 -6.94
N MET A 103 -13.99 6.35 -8.16
CA MET A 103 -13.78 7.34 -9.21
C MET A 103 -15.11 7.94 -9.68
N LYS A 104 -16.20 7.17 -9.72
CA LYS A 104 -17.55 7.73 -9.98
C LYS A 104 -18.00 8.69 -8.88
N ILE A 105 -17.74 8.36 -7.62
CA ILE A 105 -18.04 9.21 -6.48
C ILE A 105 -17.20 10.49 -6.54
N ASP A 106 -15.90 10.41 -6.84
CA ASP A 106 -15.00 11.57 -7.01
C ASP A 106 -15.53 12.54 -8.09
N ILE A 107 -15.99 12.00 -9.24
CA ILE A 107 -16.56 12.79 -10.33
C ILE A 107 -17.88 13.45 -9.94
N ALA A 108 -18.74 12.72 -9.22
CA ALA A 108 -20.11 13.18 -8.92
C ALA A 108 -20.18 14.10 -7.69
N TYR A 109 -19.43 13.77 -6.64
CA TYR A 109 -19.54 14.39 -5.30
C TYR A 109 -18.25 15.07 -4.83
N GLY A 110 -17.18 14.98 -5.61
CA GLY A 110 -15.88 15.57 -5.28
C GLY A 110 -14.99 14.67 -4.41
N ARG A 111 -13.74 15.09 -4.31
CA ARG A 111 -12.66 14.31 -3.67
C ARG A 111 -12.83 14.14 -2.18
N SER A 112 -13.26 15.18 -1.48
CA SER A 112 -13.48 15.12 -0.03
C SER A 112 -14.53 14.08 0.34
N ALA A 113 -15.64 14.01 -0.41
CA ALA A 113 -16.67 13.00 -0.21
C ALA A 113 -16.14 11.57 -0.46
N LYS A 114 -15.35 11.39 -1.54
CA LYS A 114 -14.71 10.13 -1.85
C LYS A 114 -13.79 9.66 -0.72
N LEU A 115 -12.88 10.53 -0.26
CA LEU A 115 -11.92 10.20 0.79
C LEU A 115 -12.62 9.91 2.12
N MET A 116 -13.59 10.74 2.50
CA MET A 116 -14.35 10.55 3.73
C MET A 116 -15.05 9.20 3.72
N LEU A 117 -15.76 8.87 2.65
CA LEU A 117 -16.46 7.59 2.53
C LEU A 117 -15.49 6.41 2.49
N GLY A 118 -14.37 6.52 1.75
CA GLY A 118 -13.36 5.46 1.65
C GLY A 118 -12.72 5.14 3.00
N ILE A 119 -12.26 6.14 3.73
CA ILE A 119 -11.62 5.94 5.05
C ILE A 119 -12.64 5.52 6.11
N PHE A 120 -13.87 6.06 6.07
CA PHE A 120 -14.96 5.63 6.95
C PHE A 120 -15.27 4.14 6.76
N LEU A 121 -15.44 3.69 5.51
CA LEU A 121 -15.68 2.27 5.22
C LEU A 121 -14.49 1.40 5.62
N LEU A 122 -13.25 1.85 5.38
CA LEU A 122 -12.06 1.13 5.81
C LEU A 122 -12.07 0.92 7.33
N GLY A 123 -12.25 1.99 8.10
CA GLY A 123 -12.32 1.92 9.56
C GLY A 123 -13.48 1.03 10.04
N THR A 124 -14.66 1.12 9.41
CA THR A 124 -15.83 0.30 9.75
C THR A 124 -15.53 -1.19 9.57
N PHE A 125 -14.95 -1.60 8.44
CA PHE A 125 -14.61 -3.01 8.22
C PHE A 125 -13.46 -3.47 9.11
N THR A 126 -12.50 -2.60 9.42
CA THR A 126 -11.41 -2.91 10.34
C THR A 126 -11.92 -3.17 11.76
N VAL A 127 -12.80 -2.31 12.27
CA VAL A 127 -13.38 -2.52 13.60
C VAL A 127 -14.36 -3.70 13.62
N ALA A 128 -15.06 -3.97 12.52
CA ALA A 128 -15.92 -5.14 12.41
C ALA A 128 -15.12 -6.45 12.54
N ILE A 129 -13.89 -6.50 12.00
CA ILE A 129 -13.01 -7.65 12.19
C ILE A 129 -12.63 -7.80 13.68
N ALA A 130 -12.40 -6.72 14.42
CA ALA A 130 -12.13 -6.81 15.86
C ALA A 130 -13.26 -7.48 16.66
N PHE A 131 -14.50 -7.35 16.18
CA PHE A 131 -15.68 -7.98 16.79
C PHE A 131 -16.06 -9.33 16.16
N LEU A 132 -15.23 -9.87 15.25
CA LEU A 132 -15.53 -11.14 14.59
C LEU A 132 -15.63 -12.28 15.62
N PRO A 133 -16.77 -13.00 15.69
CA PRO A 133 -16.88 -14.21 16.48
C PRO A 133 -16.12 -15.37 15.81
N GLY A 134 -15.48 -16.22 16.61
CA GLY A 134 -14.78 -17.41 16.11
C GLY A 134 -15.72 -18.50 15.61
N TYR A 135 -15.13 -19.52 15.00
CA TYR A 135 -15.85 -20.70 14.52
C TYR A 135 -16.66 -21.41 15.60
N GLU A 136 -16.17 -21.47 16.83
CA GLU A 136 -16.86 -22.09 17.97
C GLU A 136 -18.20 -21.41 18.29
N SER A 137 -18.35 -20.11 17.97
CA SER A 137 -19.57 -19.34 18.26
C SER A 137 -20.59 -19.36 17.12
N ILE A 138 -20.13 -19.23 15.86
CA ILE A 138 -21.01 -19.05 14.69
C ILE A 138 -20.69 -20.02 13.53
N GLY A 139 -19.81 -20.99 13.75
CA GLY A 139 -19.45 -21.99 12.72
C GLY A 139 -18.81 -21.34 11.48
N ALA A 140 -19.13 -21.90 10.32
CA ALA A 140 -18.63 -21.47 9.02
C ALA A 140 -18.99 -19.99 8.68
N ALA A 141 -19.99 -19.40 9.33
CA ALA A 141 -20.34 -18.00 9.15
C ALA A 141 -19.18 -17.06 9.53
N SER A 142 -18.28 -17.48 10.43
CA SER A 142 -17.06 -16.72 10.78
C SER A 142 -16.18 -16.47 9.55
N ALA A 143 -15.95 -17.48 8.73
CA ALA A 143 -15.16 -17.35 7.50
C ALA A 143 -15.85 -16.45 6.46
N ILE A 144 -17.17 -16.56 6.34
CA ILE A 144 -17.97 -15.73 5.42
C ILE A 144 -17.91 -14.24 5.85
N CYS A 145 -18.10 -13.97 7.14
CA CYS A 145 -17.99 -12.61 7.69
C CYS A 145 -16.59 -12.04 7.46
N LEU A 146 -15.52 -12.82 7.76
CA LEU A 146 -14.15 -12.39 7.52
C LEU A 146 -13.91 -12.06 6.05
N ALA A 147 -14.41 -12.89 5.12
CA ALA A 147 -14.29 -12.65 3.68
C ALA A 147 -15.05 -11.39 3.23
N ILE A 148 -16.27 -11.17 3.73
CA ILE A 148 -17.06 -9.95 3.45
C ILE A 148 -16.31 -8.70 3.94
N PHE A 149 -15.83 -8.72 5.18
CA PHE A 149 -15.08 -7.58 5.74
C PHE A 149 -13.79 -7.32 4.96
N ARG A 150 -13.10 -8.38 4.54
CA ARG A 150 -11.87 -8.26 3.74
C ARG A 150 -12.12 -7.70 2.33
N VAL A 151 -13.19 -8.11 1.67
CA VAL A 151 -13.65 -7.50 0.41
C VAL A 151 -14.00 -6.03 0.63
N GLY A 152 -14.72 -5.72 1.72
CA GLY A 152 -15.06 -4.34 2.09
C GLY A 152 -13.84 -3.45 2.30
N GLN A 153 -12.79 -3.93 3.00
CA GLN A 153 -11.51 -3.23 3.12
C GLN A 153 -10.87 -2.99 1.75
N GLY A 154 -10.87 -3.99 0.87
CA GLY A 154 -10.32 -3.88 -0.48
C GLY A 154 -11.04 -2.82 -1.32
N LEU A 155 -12.37 -2.78 -1.28
CA LEU A 155 -13.17 -1.72 -1.93
C LEU A 155 -12.81 -0.34 -1.37
N ALA A 156 -12.70 -0.22 -0.05
CA ALA A 156 -12.37 1.03 0.64
C ALA A 156 -10.97 1.56 0.26
N TRP A 157 -9.98 0.68 0.09
CA TRP A 157 -8.65 1.08 -0.39
C TRP A 157 -8.67 1.69 -1.79
N GLY A 158 -9.56 1.24 -2.68
CA GLY A 158 -9.78 1.91 -3.96
C GLY A 158 -10.26 3.37 -3.81
N GLY A 159 -10.98 3.66 -2.72
CA GLY A 159 -11.44 5.00 -2.36
C GLY A 159 -10.39 5.87 -1.67
N SER A 160 -9.41 5.29 -1.00
CA SER A 160 -8.40 6.02 -0.24
C SER A 160 -7.32 6.71 -1.11
N TRP A 161 -7.28 6.42 -2.42
CA TRP A 161 -6.37 7.09 -3.35
C TRP A 161 -6.70 8.57 -3.47
N ASP A 162 -5.84 9.43 -2.93
CA ASP A 162 -6.05 10.88 -2.83
C ASP A 162 -5.26 11.70 -3.86
N GLY A 163 -4.30 11.09 -4.55
CA GLY A 163 -3.40 11.77 -5.46
C GLY A 163 -2.31 12.61 -4.79
N LEU A 164 -2.22 12.63 -3.46
CA LEU A 164 -1.16 13.35 -2.73
C LEU A 164 0.25 12.89 -3.11
N PRO A 165 0.54 11.60 -3.34
CA PRO A 165 1.83 11.18 -3.90
C PRO A 165 2.15 11.80 -5.26
N SER A 166 1.13 11.98 -6.11
CA SER A 166 1.29 12.67 -7.39
C SER A 166 1.54 14.16 -7.21
N LEU A 167 0.91 14.77 -6.21
CA LEU A 167 1.14 16.16 -5.83
C LEU A 167 2.61 16.39 -5.47
N LEU A 168 3.16 15.57 -4.58
CA LEU A 168 4.58 15.67 -4.20
C LEU A 168 5.50 15.54 -5.40
N SER A 169 5.21 14.63 -6.33
CA SER A 169 6.04 14.43 -7.52
C SER A 169 5.98 15.62 -8.51
N LEU A 170 4.86 16.36 -8.53
CA LEU A 170 4.70 17.54 -9.37
C LEU A 170 5.44 18.77 -8.83
N TYR A 171 5.54 18.90 -7.49
CA TYR A 171 6.31 19.95 -6.83
C TYR A 171 7.81 19.63 -6.73
N ALA A 172 8.22 18.42 -7.07
CA ALA A 172 9.60 18.01 -6.96
C ALA A 172 10.50 18.80 -7.93
N PRO A 173 11.57 19.45 -7.45
CA PRO A 173 12.63 19.95 -8.31
C PRO A 173 13.16 18.86 -9.22
N ALA A 174 13.64 19.20 -10.41
CA ALA A 174 14.09 18.23 -11.41
C ALA A 174 15.21 17.30 -10.91
N ASP A 175 16.05 17.80 -10.01
CA ASP A 175 17.18 17.12 -9.36
C ASP A 175 16.81 16.33 -8.10
N GLN A 176 15.55 16.41 -7.61
CA GLN A 176 15.08 15.76 -6.38
C GLN A 176 13.85 14.87 -6.60
N ARG A 177 13.58 14.47 -7.82
CA ARG A 177 12.42 13.65 -8.16
C ARG A 177 12.44 12.28 -7.49
N GLY A 178 13.61 11.69 -7.28
CA GLY A 178 13.78 10.42 -6.55
C GLY A 178 13.47 10.60 -5.07
N TRP A 179 13.94 11.67 -4.46
CA TRP A 179 13.67 12.01 -3.06
C TRP A 179 12.17 12.17 -2.80
N TYR A 180 11.47 12.97 -3.60
CA TYR A 180 10.03 13.17 -3.43
C TYR A 180 9.21 11.90 -3.73
N ALA A 181 9.67 11.04 -4.62
CA ALA A 181 8.98 9.78 -4.94
C ALA A 181 9.04 8.75 -3.81
N MET A 182 10.09 8.77 -2.96
CA MET A 182 10.22 7.82 -1.85
C MET A 182 9.36 8.20 -0.63
N ILE A 183 8.99 9.47 -0.46
CA ILE A 183 8.26 9.98 0.71
C ILE A 183 6.99 9.19 1.00
N PRO A 184 6.08 8.94 0.04
CA PRO A 184 4.88 8.15 0.28
C PRO A 184 5.16 6.70 0.67
N GLN A 185 6.31 6.16 0.30
CA GLN A 185 6.67 4.76 0.54
C GLN A 185 7.18 4.51 1.97
N LEU A 186 7.67 5.56 2.65
CA LEU A 186 8.06 5.49 4.05
C LEU A 186 6.93 4.96 4.94
N GLY A 187 5.68 5.37 4.64
CA GLY A 187 4.51 4.95 5.40
C GLY A 187 4.29 3.44 5.43
N ALA A 188 4.74 2.71 4.42
CA ALA A 188 4.58 1.27 4.37
C ALA A 188 5.35 0.57 5.51
N LEU A 189 6.64 0.84 5.62
CA LEU A 189 7.47 0.19 6.63
C LEU A 189 7.29 0.80 8.03
N LEU A 190 6.91 2.08 8.13
CA LEU A 190 6.49 2.68 9.41
C LEU A 190 5.20 1.99 9.92
N GLY A 191 4.22 1.74 9.05
CA GLY A 191 3.01 1.00 9.41
C GLY A 191 3.29 -0.42 9.86
N LEU A 192 4.17 -1.14 9.15
CA LEU A 192 4.62 -2.47 9.56
C LEU A 192 5.31 -2.45 10.92
N MET A 193 6.22 -1.50 11.13
CA MET A 193 6.96 -1.37 12.39
C MET A 193 6.01 -1.22 13.59
N VAL A 194 4.97 -0.40 13.48
CA VAL A 194 3.98 -0.22 14.54
C VAL A 194 3.12 -1.47 14.72
N ALA A 195 2.69 -2.12 13.63
CA ALA A 195 1.89 -3.34 13.69
C ALA A 195 2.67 -4.49 14.34
N SER A 196 3.92 -4.73 13.92
CA SER A 196 4.78 -5.77 14.48
C SER A 196 5.09 -5.50 15.95
N ALA A 197 5.33 -4.24 16.35
CA ALA A 197 5.54 -3.86 17.75
C ALA A 197 4.31 -4.17 18.62
N LEU A 198 3.11 -3.82 18.17
CA LEU A 198 1.87 -4.10 18.90
C LEU A 198 1.62 -5.61 19.04
N PHE A 199 1.72 -6.36 17.96
CA PHE A 199 1.54 -7.81 18.06
C PHE A 199 2.64 -8.48 18.89
N ALA A 200 3.90 -8.04 18.78
CA ALA A 200 4.98 -8.55 19.63
C ALA A 200 4.70 -8.30 21.13
N PHE A 201 4.17 -7.11 21.46
CA PHE A 201 3.78 -6.76 22.82
C PHE A 201 2.66 -7.67 23.35
N PHE A 202 1.58 -7.86 22.58
CA PHE A 202 0.46 -8.68 23.03
C PHE A 202 0.79 -10.18 23.04
N VAL A 203 1.51 -10.69 22.03
CA VAL A 203 1.92 -12.11 21.96
C VAL A 203 2.95 -12.45 23.05
N GLY A 204 3.87 -11.52 23.34
CA GLY A 204 4.90 -11.74 24.36
C GLY A 204 4.45 -11.45 25.79
N GLY A 205 3.45 -10.58 25.99
CA GLY A 205 3.00 -10.11 27.29
C GLY A 205 1.77 -10.81 27.85
N LEU A 206 0.99 -11.51 27.00
CA LEU A 206 -0.22 -12.19 27.41
C LEU A 206 -0.05 -13.72 27.41
N SER A 207 -0.88 -14.41 28.21
CA SER A 207 -1.06 -15.85 28.04
C SER A 207 -1.67 -16.15 26.67
N ALA A 208 -1.43 -17.35 26.12
CA ALA A 208 -2.05 -17.75 24.85
C ALA A 208 -3.59 -17.70 24.91
N ALA A 209 -4.18 -18.02 26.06
CA ALA A 209 -5.63 -17.94 26.27
C ALA A 209 -6.11 -16.49 26.16
N ASP A 210 -5.50 -15.55 26.89
CA ASP A 210 -5.87 -14.13 26.88
C ASP A 210 -5.62 -13.50 25.51
N PHE A 211 -4.53 -13.88 24.83
CA PHE A 211 -4.26 -13.38 23.49
C PHE A 211 -5.37 -13.77 22.50
N PHE A 212 -5.82 -15.05 22.52
CA PHE A 212 -6.89 -15.52 21.61
C PHE A 212 -8.29 -15.08 22.04
N ASP A 213 -8.52 -14.82 23.33
CA ASP A 213 -9.81 -14.32 23.81
C ASP A 213 -10.01 -12.84 23.42
N TRP A 214 -9.06 -11.98 23.77
CA TRP A 214 -9.19 -10.55 23.58
C TRP A 214 -7.97 -9.83 22.99
N GLY A 215 -6.73 -10.27 23.28
CA GLY A 215 -5.50 -9.53 22.99
C GLY A 215 -5.32 -9.16 21.50
N TRP A 216 -5.63 -10.08 20.60
CA TRP A 216 -5.49 -9.87 19.16
C TRP A 216 -6.43 -8.79 18.58
N ARG A 217 -7.49 -8.43 19.30
CA ARG A 217 -8.48 -7.44 18.86
C ARG A 217 -7.98 -6.00 18.99
N TYR A 218 -7.10 -5.74 19.95
CA TYR A 218 -6.59 -4.40 20.25
C TYR A 218 -5.84 -3.75 19.08
N PRO A 219 -4.96 -4.42 18.34
CA PRO A 219 -4.35 -3.84 17.13
C PRO A 219 -5.38 -3.30 16.13
N PHE A 220 -6.53 -3.96 15.97
CA PHE A 220 -7.61 -3.50 15.09
C PHE A 220 -8.32 -2.25 15.64
N PHE A 221 -8.53 -2.16 16.95
CA PHE A 221 -9.08 -0.94 17.57
C PHE A 221 -8.12 0.23 17.42
N VAL A 222 -6.83 0.00 17.59
CA VAL A 222 -5.79 1.02 17.35
C VAL A 222 -5.79 1.45 15.90
N ALA A 223 -5.92 0.51 14.94
CA ALA A 223 -5.99 0.81 13.52
C ALA A 223 -7.21 1.70 13.19
N PHE A 224 -8.37 1.40 13.75
CA PHE A 224 -9.55 2.24 13.62
C PHE A 224 -9.31 3.66 14.14
N ALA A 225 -8.75 3.80 15.34
CA ALA A 225 -8.46 5.11 15.95
C ALA A 225 -7.47 5.93 15.09
N ILE A 226 -6.41 5.29 14.59
CA ILE A 226 -5.44 5.93 13.70
C ILE A 226 -6.08 6.34 12.37
N ASN A 227 -6.96 5.53 11.79
CA ASN A 227 -7.69 5.86 10.57
C ASN A 227 -8.56 7.12 10.75
N VAL A 228 -9.20 7.29 11.90
CA VAL A 228 -9.95 8.51 12.20
C VAL A 228 -9.05 9.74 12.20
N VAL A 229 -7.91 9.68 12.88
CA VAL A 229 -6.91 10.78 12.91
C VAL A 229 -6.39 11.08 11.50
N ALA A 230 -6.04 10.04 10.74
CA ALA A 230 -5.53 10.18 9.38
C ALA A 230 -6.57 10.79 8.42
N LEU A 231 -7.86 10.53 8.62
CA LEU A 231 -8.93 11.16 7.85
C LEU A 231 -8.89 12.68 7.98
N PHE A 232 -8.84 13.21 9.21
CA PHE A 232 -8.77 14.66 9.43
C PHE A 232 -7.50 15.27 8.82
N ALA A 233 -6.34 14.62 8.97
CA ALA A 233 -5.09 15.09 8.38
C ALA A 233 -5.16 15.16 6.85
N ARG A 234 -5.73 14.14 6.19
CA ARG A 234 -5.90 14.11 4.73
C ARG A 234 -6.91 15.13 4.22
N LEU A 235 -8.05 15.27 4.89
CA LEU A 235 -9.05 16.26 4.51
C LEU A 235 -8.47 17.67 4.57
N ARG A 236 -7.69 17.99 5.60
CA ARG A 236 -7.02 19.28 5.71
C ARG A 236 -6.10 19.57 4.52
N LEU A 237 -5.32 18.58 4.07
CA LEU A 237 -4.41 18.74 2.93
C LEU A 237 -5.15 18.91 1.60
N VAL A 238 -6.21 18.11 1.36
CA VAL A 238 -7.00 18.18 0.12
C VAL A 238 -7.73 19.51 -0.05
N MET A 239 -7.92 20.26 1.05
CA MET A 239 -8.59 21.57 1.05
C MET A 239 -7.62 22.76 0.91
N THR A 240 -6.32 22.52 0.71
CA THR A 240 -5.36 23.62 0.51
C THR A 240 -5.55 24.30 -0.85
N PRO A 241 -5.23 25.62 -0.96
CA PRO A 241 -5.28 26.35 -2.22
C PRO A 241 -4.38 25.72 -3.31
N GLU A 242 -3.20 25.28 -2.94
CA GLU A 242 -2.22 24.64 -3.83
C GLU A 242 -2.79 23.35 -4.43
N TYR A 243 -3.50 22.56 -3.64
CA TYR A 243 -4.18 21.38 -4.12
C TYR A 243 -5.31 21.74 -5.11
N ALA A 244 -6.05 22.82 -4.83
CA ALA A 244 -7.10 23.32 -5.70
C ALA A 244 -6.58 23.78 -7.07
N GLU A 245 -5.43 24.48 -7.12
CA GLU A 245 -4.79 24.90 -8.37
C GLU A 245 -4.40 23.73 -9.25
N LEU A 246 -3.82 22.68 -8.66
CA LEU A 246 -3.48 21.44 -9.40
C LEU A 246 -4.73 20.68 -9.88
N PHE A 247 -5.79 20.74 -9.13
CA PHE A 247 -7.07 20.21 -9.57
C PHE A 247 -7.60 21.01 -10.77
N GLU A 248 -7.52 22.33 -10.75
CA GLU A 248 -7.92 23.21 -11.84
C GLU A 248 -7.04 23.04 -13.09
N SER A 249 -5.74 22.74 -12.93
CA SER A 249 -4.83 22.43 -14.04
C SER A 249 -5.14 21.15 -14.79
N ARG A 250 -6.13 20.39 -14.35
CA ARG A 250 -6.58 19.09 -14.86
C ARG A 250 -5.60 17.93 -14.64
N GLU A 251 -4.49 18.11 -13.97
CA GLU A 251 -3.51 17.04 -13.72
C GLU A 251 -3.97 16.02 -12.68
N LEU A 252 -4.81 16.46 -11.73
CA LEU A 252 -5.38 15.63 -10.67
C LEU A 252 -6.89 15.37 -10.83
N GLN A 253 -7.49 15.70 -11.96
CA GLN A 253 -8.92 15.47 -12.18
C GLN A 253 -9.21 13.98 -12.41
N PRO A 254 -10.21 13.39 -11.73
CA PRO A 254 -10.66 12.04 -12.00
C PRO A 254 -11.29 11.96 -13.39
N ARG A 255 -11.08 10.83 -14.06
CA ARG A 255 -11.70 10.49 -15.34
C ARG A 255 -12.41 9.15 -15.23
N HIS A 256 -13.38 8.93 -16.11
CA HIS A 256 -14.08 7.65 -16.18
C HIS A 256 -13.10 6.52 -16.46
N VAL A 257 -13.15 5.48 -15.64
CA VAL A 257 -12.24 4.33 -15.74
C VAL A 257 -12.29 3.65 -17.12
N PRO A 258 -13.47 3.37 -17.72
CA PRO A 258 -13.52 2.74 -19.04
C PRO A 258 -12.85 3.58 -20.14
N GLU A 259 -13.01 4.89 -20.11
CA GLU A 259 -12.35 5.80 -21.04
C GLU A 259 -10.83 5.79 -20.85
N THR A 260 -10.37 5.86 -19.58
CA THR A 260 -8.96 5.81 -19.24
C THR A 260 -8.32 4.50 -19.69
N VAL A 261 -8.96 3.36 -19.45
CA VAL A 261 -8.47 2.05 -19.89
C VAL A 261 -8.40 1.97 -21.42
N ARG A 262 -9.40 2.50 -22.13
CA ARG A 262 -9.39 2.52 -23.60
C ARG A 262 -8.23 3.35 -24.17
N LYS A 263 -7.89 4.48 -23.53
CA LYS A 263 -6.84 5.40 -23.99
C LYS A 263 -5.45 5.05 -23.51
N GLU A 264 -5.31 4.60 -22.27
CA GLU A 264 -4.03 4.41 -21.59
C GLU A 264 -3.78 2.96 -21.15
N GLY A 265 -4.64 2.00 -21.50
CA GLY A 265 -4.60 0.62 -20.97
C GLY A 265 -3.25 -0.06 -21.20
N LYS A 266 -2.63 0.11 -22.39
CA LYS A 266 -1.28 -0.43 -22.65
C LYS A 266 -0.23 0.18 -21.73
N ASN A 267 -0.28 1.50 -21.52
CA ASN A 267 0.65 2.19 -20.64
C ASN A 267 0.40 1.81 -19.16
N ILE A 268 -0.87 1.62 -18.75
CA ILE A 268 -1.25 1.17 -17.40
C ILE A 268 -0.65 -0.21 -17.14
N MET A 269 -0.86 -1.18 -18.04
CA MET A 269 -0.31 -2.53 -17.89
C MET A 269 1.23 -2.49 -17.82
N LEU A 270 1.87 -1.81 -18.74
CA LEU A 270 3.32 -1.70 -18.76
C LEU A 270 3.85 -1.05 -17.47
N ALA A 271 3.18 0.01 -17.00
CA ALA A 271 3.51 0.72 -15.79
C ALA A 271 3.37 -0.15 -14.52
N ALA A 272 2.38 -1.04 -14.48
CA ALA A 272 2.19 -1.98 -13.38
C ALA A 272 3.31 -3.02 -13.29
N PHE A 273 3.86 -3.44 -14.42
CA PHE A 273 4.90 -4.46 -14.46
C PHE A 273 6.32 -3.92 -14.18
N VAL A 274 6.57 -2.63 -14.35
CA VAL A 274 7.90 -2.04 -14.06
C VAL A 274 8.32 -2.20 -12.59
N PRO A 275 7.49 -1.93 -11.57
CA PRO A 275 7.85 -2.12 -10.18
C PRO A 275 7.51 -3.53 -9.65
N LEU A 276 7.16 -4.51 -10.49
CA LEU A 276 6.59 -5.78 -10.04
C LEU A 276 7.52 -6.58 -9.12
N ALA A 277 8.83 -6.52 -9.36
CA ALA A 277 9.83 -7.14 -8.47
C ALA A 277 9.71 -6.64 -7.03
N SER A 278 9.52 -5.33 -6.86
CA SER A 278 9.37 -4.71 -5.54
C SER A 278 8.09 -5.17 -4.85
N PHE A 279 6.98 -5.28 -5.59
CA PHE A 279 5.70 -5.75 -5.06
C PHE A 279 5.72 -7.26 -4.75
N ALA A 280 6.40 -8.07 -5.56
CA ALA A 280 6.61 -9.48 -5.27
C ALA A 280 7.43 -9.69 -3.99
N LEU A 281 8.52 -8.91 -3.83
CA LEU A 281 9.35 -8.97 -2.64
C LEU A 281 8.61 -8.48 -1.38
N PHE A 282 7.64 -7.58 -1.53
CA PHE A 282 6.97 -6.94 -0.40
C PHE A 282 6.43 -7.97 0.60
N HIS A 283 5.56 -8.88 0.18
CA HIS A 283 5.01 -9.89 1.08
C HIS A 283 5.92 -11.09 1.30
N MET A 284 6.90 -11.28 0.47
CA MET A 284 7.95 -12.28 0.68
C MET A 284 8.88 -11.91 1.84
N VAL A 285 8.87 -10.66 2.28
CA VAL A 285 9.67 -10.19 3.42
C VAL A 285 8.79 -9.82 4.61
N THR A 286 7.51 -9.42 4.39
CA THR A 286 6.65 -8.90 5.47
C THR A 286 5.60 -9.88 5.97
N VAL A 287 5.19 -10.90 5.21
CA VAL A 287 4.09 -11.81 5.60
C VAL A 287 4.50 -13.28 5.54
N PHE A 288 5.11 -13.69 4.43
CA PHE A 288 5.51 -15.08 4.23
C PHE A 288 6.47 -15.60 5.30
N PRO A 289 7.53 -14.87 5.72
CA PRO A 289 8.48 -15.39 6.71
C PRO A 289 7.84 -15.67 8.06
N LEU A 290 6.93 -14.79 8.52
CA LEU A 290 6.18 -15.01 9.76
C LEU A 290 5.37 -16.30 9.70
N SER A 291 4.72 -16.58 8.55
CA SER A 291 3.95 -17.80 8.37
C SER A 291 4.82 -19.05 8.35
N TRP A 292 5.99 -18.97 7.68
CA TRP A 292 6.94 -20.08 7.65
C TRP A 292 7.48 -20.39 9.04
N VAL A 293 7.96 -19.38 9.75
CA VAL A 293 8.51 -19.53 11.11
C VAL A 293 7.45 -20.07 12.06
N PHE A 294 6.23 -19.55 12.00
CA PHE A 294 5.13 -19.99 12.89
C PHE A 294 4.69 -21.43 12.63
N LEU A 295 4.68 -21.90 11.37
CA LEU A 295 4.24 -23.23 11.00
C LEU A 295 5.32 -24.31 11.13
N PHE A 296 6.56 -23.98 10.80
CA PHE A 296 7.60 -24.99 10.55
C PHE A 296 8.80 -24.90 11.49
N THR A 297 8.88 -23.85 12.31
CA THR A 297 9.95 -23.71 13.30
C THR A 297 9.42 -23.72 14.74
N LYS A 298 10.31 -23.78 15.72
CA LYS A 298 9.98 -23.68 17.15
C LYS A 298 10.23 -22.29 17.71
N GLU A 299 10.51 -21.31 16.84
CA GLU A 299 10.82 -19.94 17.24
C GLU A 299 9.59 -19.23 17.83
N ASN A 300 9.85 -18.36 18.80
CA ASN A 300 8.78 -17.58 19.41
C ASN A 300 8.29 -16.49 18.43
N PRO A 301 6.99 -16.44 18.10
CA PRO A 301 6.44 -15.42 17.21
C PRO A 301 6.71 -13.97 17.66
N ALA A 302 6.70 -13.70 18.97
CA ALA A 302 7.00 -12.36 19.49
C ALA A 302 8.45 -11.94 19.20
N ARG A 303 9.40 -12.88 19.26
CA ARG A 303 10.79 -12.63 18.88
C ARG A 303 10.90 -12.34 17.39
N PHE A 304 10.24 -13.14 16.54
CA PHE A 304 10.26 -12.92 15.10
C PHE A 304 9.65 -11.55 14.72
N LEU A 305 8.53 -11.16 15.32
CA LEU A 305 7.93 -9.84 15.15
C LEU A 305 8.86 -8.70 15.57
N THR A 306 9.69 -8.93 16.59
CA THR A 306 10.73 -7.95 17.01
C THR A 306 11.82 -7.82 15.93
N ILE A 307 12.26 -8.93 15.35
CA ILE A 307 13.21 -8.92 14.21
C ILE A 307 12.58 -8.19 13.01
N GLU A 308 11.31 -8.44 12.73
CA GLU A 308 10.57 -7.76 11.66
C GLU A 308 10.47 -6.25 11.89
N MET A 309 10.18 -5.83 13.12
CA MET A 309 10.17 -4.41 13.51
C MET A 309 11.51 -3.73 13.26
N VAL A 310 12.63 -4.36 13.68
CA VAL A 310 13.99 -3.84 13.44
C VAL A 310 14.32 -3.84 11.94
N GLY A 311 13.96 -4.92 11.23
CA GLY A 311 14.12 -5.01 9.79
C GLY A 311 13.36 -3.90 9.05
N ALA A 312 12.11 -3.62 9.47
CA ALA A 312 11.33 -2.52 8.92
C ALA A 312 12.00 -1.15 9.14
N ALA A 313 12.61 -0.92 10.32
CA ALA A 313 13.38 0.31 10.57
C ALA A 313 14.60 0.45 9.64
N ILE A 314 15.33 -0.65 9.40
CA ILE A 314 16.40 -0.71 8.39
C ILE A 314 15.85 -0.40 6.99
N GLY A 315 14.69 -0.97 6.66
CA GLY A 315 14.01 -0.73 5.40
C GLY A 315 13.58 0.73 5.21
N VAL A 316 13.15 1.43 6.28
CA VAL A 316 12.86 2.88 6.25
C VAL A 316 14.11 3.67 5.85
N ALA A 317 15.27 3.35 6.44
CA ALA A 317 16.54 3.96 6.06
C ALA A 317 16.92 3.64 4.60
N ALA A 318 16.67 2.41 4.13
CA ALA A 318 16.90 2.01 2.75
C ALA A 318 15.96 2.73 1.75
N ILE A 319 14.68 2.98 2.12
CA ILE A 319 13.76 3.81 1.33
C ILE A 319 14.33 5.22 1.19
N ALA A 320 14.79 5.84 2.28
CA ALA A 320 15.41 7.16 2.22
C ALA A 320 16.66 7.18 1.33
N ALA A 321 17.53 6.17 1.46
CA ALA A 321 18.69 6.02 0.59
C ALA A 321 18.30 5.87 -0.89
N SER A 322 17.19 5.18 -1.19
CA SER A 322 16.71 5.01 -2.56
C SER A 322 16.43 6.33 -3.27
N GLY A 323 15.93 7.35 -2.53
CA GLY A 323 15.70 8.69 -3.07
C GLY A 323 17.00 9.32 -3.56
N MET A 324 18.02 9.36 -2.70
CA MET A 324 19.35 9.91 -3.03
C MET A 324 20.03 9.16 -4.19
N ILE A 325 19.92 7.83 -4.18
CA ILE A 325 20.51 6.99 -5.24
C ILE A 325 19.79 7.23 -6.57
N ALA A 326 18.46 7.32 -6.55
CA ALA A 326 17.66 7.58 -7.76
C ALA A 326 17.93 8.98 -8.34
N ASP A 327 18.12 10.01 -7.51
CA ASP A 327 18.47 11.35 -7.98
C ASP A 327 19.87 11.38 -8.61
N ARG A 328 20.83 10.59 -8.10
CA ARG A 328 22.19 10.56 -8.61
C ARG A 328 22.37 9.66 -9.84
N PHE A 329 21.80 8.46 -9.83
CA PHE A 329 22.05 7.41 -10.85
C PHE A 329 20.86 7.15 -11.77
N GLY A 330 19.73 7.77 -11.49
CA GLY A 330 18.48 7.57 -12.19
C GLY A 330 17.62 6.42 -11.64
N ARG A 331 16.32 6.67 -11.56
CA ARG A 331 15.32 5.71 -11.04
C ARG A 331 15.32 4.38 -11.79
N ARG A 332 15.43 4.44 -13.11
CA ARG A 332 15.43 3.25 -13.96
C ARG A 332 16.61 2.33 -13.66
N THR A 333 17.81 2.90 -13.49
CA THR A 333 19.03 2.17 -13.12
C THR A 333 18.84 1.49 -11.77
N LEU A 334 18.30 2.21 -10.78
CA LEU A 334 18.05 1.65 -9.45
C LEU A 334 17.03 0.51 -9.50
N LEU A 335 15.91 0.66 -10.21
CA LEU A 335 14.91 -0.41 -10.34
C LEU A 335 15.48 -1.64 -11.07
N GLY A 336 16.31 -1.46 -12.07
CA GLY A 336 16.99 -2.57 -12.76
C GLY A 336 17.99 -3.28 -11.86
N ALA A 337 18.84 -2.52 -11.14
CA ALA A 337 19.82 -3.08 -10.21
C ALA A 337 19.14 -3.84 -9.06
N THR A 338 18.07 -3.26 -8.47
CA THR A 338 17.32 -3.93 -7.40
C THR A 338 16.53 -5.14 -7.89
N ALA A 339 15.99 -5.13 -9.12
CA ALA A 339 15.40 -6.33 -9.72
C ALA A 339 16.46 -7.46 -9.90
N GLY A 340 17.67 -7.12 -10.30
CA GLY A 340 18.80 -8.07 -10.32
C GLY A 340 19.14 -8.60 -8.92
N ALA A 341 19.18 -7.72 -7.91
CA ALA A 341 19.39 -8.12 -6.52
C ALA A 341 18.26 -9.03 -6.00
N ILE A 342 16.99 -8.77 -6.35
CA ILE A 342 15.83 -9.63 -6.01
C ILE A 342 15.98 -11.00 -6.69
N ALA A 343 16.41 -11.05 -7.97
CA ALA A 343 16.66 -12.30 -8.67
C ALA A 343 17.75 -13.12 -7.99
N ALA A 344 18.86 -12.50 -7.58
CA ALA A 344 19.92 -13.17 -6.83
C ALA A 344 19.41 -13.64 -5.46
N PHE A 345 18.71 -12.79 -4.72
CA PHE A 345 18.11 -13.11 -3.41
C PHE A 345 17.14 -14.30 -3.50
N SER A 346 16.40 -14.42 -4.59
CA SER A 346 15.44 -15.52 -4.80
C SER A 346 16.10 -16.91 -4.84
N GLY A 347 17.36 -16.98 -5.26
CA GLY A 347 18.08 -18.24 -5.46
C GLY A 347 18.62 -18.88 -4.16
N PHE A 348 18.86 -18.11 -3.11
CA PHE A 348 19.45 -18.63 -1.87
C PHE A 348 18.71 -18.22 -0.59
N ALA A 349 18.11 -17.02 -0.58
CA ALA A 349 17.61 -16.43 0.65
C ALA A 349 16.50 -17.23 1.34
N PRO A 350 15.55 -17.88 0.62
CA PRO A 350 14.51 -18.65 1.29
C PRO A 350 15.09 -19.71 2.26
N GLN A 351 16.21 -20.31 1.93
CA GLN A 351 16.88 -21.31 2.79
C GLN A 351 17.36 -20.74 4.13
N LEU A 352 17.61 -19.45 4.19
CA LEU A 352 18.03 -18.79 5.43
C LEU A 352 16.95 -18.87 6.53
N LEU A 353 15.67 -18.96 6.16
CA LEU A 353 14.57 -19.11 7.12
C LEU A 353 14.62 -20.45 7.88
N ASN A 354 15.32 -21.45 7.39
CA ASN A 354 15.60 -22.69 8.11
C ASN A 354 16.92 -22.65 8.90
N GLY A 355 17.67 -21.57 8.81
CA GLY A 355 18.94 -21.38 9.51
C GLY A 355 18.82 -20.92 10.97
N GLY A 356 17.66 -21.09 11.59
CA GLY A 356 17.37 -20.62 12.96
C GLY A 356 17.48 -19.10 13.07
N ALA A 357 17.63 -18.64 14.29
CA ALA A 357 17.63 -17.21 14.65
C ALA A 357 18.57 -16.33 13.82
N VAL A 358 19.77 -16.82 13.50
CA VAL A 358 20.76 -16.07 12.70
C VAL A 358 20.32 -16.01 11.26
N GLY A 359 19.90 -17.14 10.68
CA GLY A 359 19.42 -17.20 9.29
C GLY A 359 18.21 -16.32 9.07
N GLU A 360 17.21 -16.39 9.97
CA GLU A 360 16.01 -15.55 9.95
C GLU A 360 16.37 -14.06 10.00
N THR A 361 17.28 -13.66 10.89
CA THR A 361 17.73 -12.27 11.02
C THR A 361 18.42 -11.78 9.74
N VAL A 362 19.31 -12.61 9.16
CA VAL A 362 20.01 -12.29 7.91
C VAL A 362 19.02 -12.16 6.76
N PHE A 363 18.05 -13.10 6.65
CA PHE A 363 16.99 -13.02 5.64
C PHE A 363 16.22 -11.71 5.74
N MET A 364 15.75 -11.38 6.95
CA MET A 364 14.94 -10.20 7.18
C MET A 364 15.71 -8.91 6.87
N PHE A 365 16.94 -8.75 7.37
CA PHE A 365 17.70 -7.52 7.17
C PHE A 365 18.09 -7.34 5.69
N MET A 366 18.57 -8.38 5.03
CA MET A 366 18.86 -8.32 3.59
C MET A 366 17.58 -8.02 2.78
N GLY A 367 16.51 -8.74 3.09
CA GLY A 367 15.21 -8.55 2.43
C GLY A 367 14.68 -7.13 2.57
N PHE A 368 14.73 -6.55 3.77
CA PHE A 368 14.27 -5.17 4.01
C PHE A 368 15.17 -4.11 3.36
N ILE A 369 16.48 -4.33 3.28
CA ILE A 369 17.38 -3.43 2.55
C ILE A 369 17.01 -3.42 1.06
N ILE A 370 16.88 -4.60 0.44
CA ILE A 370 16.54 -4.72 -0.99
C ILE A 370 15.12 -4.17 -1.23
N LEU A 371 14.17 -4.50 -0.34
CA LEU A 371 12.81 -3.98 -0.40
C LEU A 371 12.79 -2.45 -0.33
N GLY A 372 13.46 -1.85 0.66
CA GLY A 372 13.50 -0.40 0.81
C GLY A 372 14.08 0.31 -0.41
N LEU A 373 15.20 -0.18 -0.94
CA LEU A 373 15.82 0.38 -2.14
C LEU A 373 14.93 0.27 -3.37
N SER A 374 14.21 -0.84 -3.56
CA SER A 374 13.35 -1.06 -4.72
C SER A 374 11.98 -0.38 -4.56
N PHE A 375 11.32 -0.59 -3.43
CA PHE A 375 9.96 -0.10 -3.17
C PHE A 375 9.90 1.42 -3.04
N GLY A 376 10.95 2.06 -2.51
CA GLY A 376 11.04 3.51 -2.40
C GLY A 376 10.86 4.23 -3.74
N GLN A 377 11.14 3.58 -4.87
CA GLN A 377 11.01 4.17 -6.21
C GLN A 377 9.84 3.60 -7.03
N SER A 378 9.03 2.71 -6.45
CA SER A 378 7.97 1.99 -7.17
C SER A 378 6.83 2.89 -7.65
N SER A 379 6.42 3.90 -6.86
CA SER A 379 5.24 4.75 -7.14
C SER A 379 5.46 5.76 -8.25
N GLY A 380 6.68 6.17 -8.49
CA GLY A 380 7.00 7.24 -9.43
C GLY A 380 7.43 6.78 -10.81
N ALA A 381 7.52 5.45 -11.04
CA ALA A 381 8.26 4.90 -12.16
C ALA A 381 7.74 5.34 -13.55
N LEU A 382 6.43 5.59 -13.70
CA LEU A 382 5.85 5.87 -15.00
C LEU A 382 4.69 6.89 -15.01
N ALA A 383 4.44 7.61 -13.92
CA ALA A 383 3.38 8.62 -13.86
C ALA A 383 3.50 9.69 -14.98
N PHE A 384 4.71 9.98 -15.43
CA PHE A 384 4.98 10.96 -16.48
C PHE A 384 4.64 10.47 -17.91
N ARG A 385 4.43 9.17 -18.12
CA ARG A 385 4.05 8.62 -19.44
C ARG A 385 2.57 8.79 -19.79
N PHE A 386 1.72 8.99 -18.78
CA PHE A 386 0.30 9.20 -19.00
C PHE A 386 0.02 10.61 -19.49
N ALA A 387 -0.92 10.75 -20.43
CA ALA A 387 -1.43 12.06 -20.80
C ALA A 387 -1.98 12.77 -19.55
N LYS A 388 -1.70 14.07 -19.40
CA LYS A 388 -2.09 14.88 -18.22
C LYS A 388 -3.54 14.66 -17.79
N THR A 389 -4.45 14.55 -18.77
CA THR A 389 -5.89 14.38 -18.57
C THR A 389 -6.26 13.04 -17.89
N TYR A 390 -5.50 11.97 -18.12
CA TYR A 390 -5.80 10.62 -17.61
C TYR A 390 -4.86 10.21 -16.47
N ARG A 391 -3.81 10.99 -16.20
CA ARG A 391 -2.71 10.66 -15.27
C ARG A 391 -3.20 10.22 -13.91
N TYR A 392 -4.15 10.93 -13.32
CA TYR A 392 -4.68 10.62 -12.01
C TYR A 392 -5.33 9.24 -11.95
N THR A 393 -6.30 8.98 -12.81
CA THR A 393 -7.03 7.70 -12.85
C THR A 393 -6.13 6.56 -13.33
N ALA A 394 -5.25 6.80 -14.32
CA ALA A 394 -4.30 5.82 -14.80
C ALA A 394 -3.28 5.40 -13.71
N SER A 395 -2.79 6.35 -12.91
CA SER A 395 -1.86 6.05 -11.80
C SER A 395 -2.53 5.22 -10.71
N ALA A 396 -3.80 5.47 -10.37
CA ALA A 396 -4.56 4.67 -9.43
C ALA A 396 -4.69 3.22 -9.92
N LEU A 397 -5.15 3.03 -11.15
CA LEU A 397 -5.29 1.69 -11.76
C LEU A 397 -3.95 0.95 -11.87
N THR A 398 -2.88 1.66 -12.22
CA THR A 398 -1.52 1.10 -12.27
C THR A 398 -1.10 0.57 -10.90
N SER A 399 -1.34 1.34 -9.84
CA SER A 399 -1.07 0.92 -8.47
C SER A 399 -1.87 -0.33 -8.09
N ASP A 400 -3.17 -0.35 -8.41
CA ASP A 400 -4.03 -1.49 -8.10
C ASP A 400 -3.56 -2.78 -8.79
N LEU A 401 -3.19 -2.69 -10.06
CA LEU A 401 -2.69 -3.85 -10.82
C LEU A 401 -1.31 -4.30 -10.32
N ALA A 402 -0.41 -3.37 -9.97
CA ALA A 402 0.89 -3.72 -9.40
C ALA A 402 0.74 -4.47 -8.06
N TRP A 403 -0.16 -4.01 -7.19
CA TRP A 403 -0.48 -4.70 -5.94
C TRP A 403 -1.14 -6.06 -6.19
N LEU A 404 -2.07 -6.15 -7.13
CA LEU A 404 -2.77 -7.40 -7.43
C LEU A 404 -1.81 -8.47 -7.95
N PHE A 405 -1.01 -8.14 -8.97
CA PHE A 405 -0.12 -9.12 -9.62
C PHE A 405 1.16 -9.39 -8.82
N GLY A 406 1.72 -8.36 -8.17
CA GLY A 406 3.00 -8.49 -7.48
C GLY A 406 2.88 -8.92 -6.02
N ALA A 407 1.83 -8.53 -5.32
CA ALA A 407 1.74 -8.74 -3.87
C ALA A 407 0.51 -9.54 -3.43
N GLY A 408 -0.62 -9.41 -4.13
CA GLY A 408 -1.92 -9.90 -3.66
C GLY A 408 -1.97 -11.40 -3.35
N PHE A 409 -1.28 -12.21 -4.12
CA PHE A 409 -1.21 -13.65 -3.94
C PHE A 409 0.14 -14.15 -3.41
N ALA A 410 1.09 -13.26 -3.15
CA ALA A 410 2.46 -13.64 -2.80
C ALA A 410 2.55 -14.56 -1.57
N PRO A 411 1.90 -14.27 -0.42
CA PRO A 411 1.98 -15.16 0.74
C PRO A 411 1.39 -16.55 0.47
N LEU A 412 0.25 -16.60 -0.23
CA LEU A 412 -0.42 -17.84 -0.57
C LEU A 412 0.45 -18.70 -1.51
N LEU A 413 0.91 -18.12 -2.61
CA LEU A 413 1.72 -18.83 -3.60
C LEU A 413 3.08 -19.25 -3.05
N ALA A 414 3.73 -18.37 -2.27
CA ALA A 414 5.00 -18.69 -1.64
C ALA A 414 4.87 -19.84 -0.64
N LEU A 415 3.84 -19.83 0.19
CA LEU A 415 3.60 -20.91 1.15
C LEU A 415 3.21 -22.22 0.44
N LEU A 416 2.41 -22.18 -0.62
CA LEU A 416 2.09 -23.35 -1.46
C LEU A 416 3.36 -23.95 -2.08
N LEU A 417 4.17 -23.11 -2.74
CA LEU A 417 5.41 -23.58 -3.33
C LEU A 417 6.34 -24.17 -2.28
N ALA A 418 6.53 -23.47 -1.16
CA ALA A 418 7.44 -23.89 -0.10
C ALA A 418 7.01 -25.21 0.57
N SER A 419 5.70 -25.41 0.79
CA SER A 419 5.18 -26.61 1.46
C SER A 419 5.18 -27.87 0.57
N TYR A 420 4.93 -27.73 -0.74
CA TYR A 420 4.87 -28.87 -1.66
C TYR A 420 6.21 -29.17 -2.36
N PHE A 421 7.02 -28.17 -2.65
CA PHE A 421 8.27 -28.31 -3.43
C PHE A 421 9.52 -27.91 -2.65
N GLY A 422 9.38 -27.62 -1.35
CA GLY A 422 10.46 -27.18 -0.49
C GLY A 422 10.69 -25.67 -0.50
N LEU A 423 11.28 -25.17 0.57
CA LEU A 423 11.37 -23.73 0.86
C LEU A 423 12.01 -22.91 -0.26
N ILE A 424 13.03 -23.45 -0.94
CA ILE A 424 13.71 -22.74 -2.05
C ILE A 424 12.76 -22.40 -3.19
N SER A 425 11.72 -23.21 -3.40
CA SER A 425 10.78 -23.01 -4.50
C SER A 425 9.95 -21.73 -4.33
N SER A 426 9.79 -21.21 -3.10
CA SER A 426 9.17 -19.90 -2.87
C SER A 426 9.93 -18.77 -3.58
N GLY A 427 11.23 -18.93 -3.80
CA GLY A 427 12.06 -18.03 -4.60
C GLY A 427 11.63 -17.90 -6.06
N ALA A 428 10.94 -18.91 -6.62
CA ALA A 428 10.44 -18.85 -8.00
C ALA A 428 9.43 -17.68 -8.19
N TYR A 429 8.64 -17.39 -7.16
CA TYR A 429 7.74 -16.24 -7.18
C TYR A 429 8.50 -14.91 -7.28
N LEU A 430 9.57 -14.74 -6.48
CA LEU A 430 10.44 -13.56 -6.55
C LEU A 430 11.13 -13.43 -7.91
N LEU A 431 11.65 -14.55 -8.41
CA LEU A 431 12.34 -14.59 -9.71
C LEU A 431 11.38 -14.16 -10.84
N SER A 432 10.12 -14.62 -10.81
CA SER A 432 9.13 -14.23 -11.81
C SER A 432 8.88 -12.72 -11.80
N GLY A 433 8.73 -12.11 -10.63
CA GLY A 433 8.58 -10.67 -10.46
C GLY A 433 9.80 -9.89 -10.97
N ALA A 434 11.01 -10.38 -10.66
CA ALA A 434 12.25 -9.78 -11.11
C ALA A 434 12.40 -9.81 -12.63
N LEU A 435 12.10 -10.95 -13.26
CA LEU A 435 12.14 -11.11 -14.73
C LEU A 435 11.11 -10.19 -15.40
N CYS A 436 9.87 -10.12 -14.88
CA CYS A 436 8.86 -9.22 -15.40
C CYS A 436 9.32 -7.75 -15.35
N THR A 437 9.91 -7.32 -14.24
CA THR A 437 10.46 -5.96 -14.13
C THR A 437 11.57 -5.71 -15.14
N LEU A 438 12.54 -6.63 -15.28
CA LEU A 438 13.63 -6.47 -16.25
C LEU A 438 13.12 -6.40 -17.69
N VAL A 439 12.18 -7.26 -18.06
CA VAL A 439 11.53 -7.25 -19.38
C VAL A 439 10.75 -5.94 -19.59
N ALA A 440 9.95 -5.50 -18.61
CA ALA A 440 9.21 -4.25 -18.70
C ALA A 440 10.14 -3.04 -18.85
N LEU A 441 11.26 -3.02 -18.12
CA LEU A 441 12.30 -2.00 -18.28
C LEU A 441 12.92 -2.06 -19.68
N ALA A 442 13.23 -3.22 -20.23
CA ALA A 442 13.80 -3.37 -21.57
C ALA A 442 12.84 -2.85 -22.66
N VAL A 443 11.55 -3.24 -22.59
CA VAL A 443 10.51 -2.78 -23.52
C VAL A 443 10.29 -1.26 -23.44
N THR A 444 10.37 -0.69 -22.24
CA THR A 444 10.20 0.76 -22.06
C THR A 444 11.38 1.59 -22.56
N ASN A 445 12.52 0.99 -22.85
CA ASN A 445 13.71 1.71 -23.37
C ASN A 445 13.56 2.14 -24.84
N ASN A 446 12.68 1.49 -25.59
CA ASN A 446 12.47 1.75 -27.02
C ASN A 446 11.44 2.87 -27.29
N GLY A 447 10.91 3.52 -26.25
CA GLY A 447 10.06 4.71 -26.40
C GLY A 447 10.89 6.01 -26.53
N PRO A 448 10.30 7.13 -27.00
CA PRO A 448 11.00 8.40 -27.06
C PRO A 448 11.59 8.71 -25.68
N ARG A 449 12.90 8.95 -25.64
CA ARG A 449 13.60 9.36 -24.43
C ARG A 449 12.93 10.62 -23.90
N ASP A 450 12.43 10.59 -22.66
CA ASP A 450 12.10 11.80 -21.94
C ASP A 450 13.38 12.64 -21.82
N ARG A 451 13.53 13.55 -22.78
CA ARG A 451 14.40 14.70 -22.62
C ARG A 451 13.60 15.71 -21.82
N ASN A 452 14.03 15.92 -20.59
CA ASN A 452 13.69 16.88 -19.54
C ASN A 452 12.84 16.33 -18.39
#